data_28d5f64346fabdcafae6745cc44cf1a8
#
_entry.id   28d5f64346fabdcafae6745cc44cf1a8
#
_cell.length_a   1.000
_cell.length_b   1.000
_cell.length_c   1.000
_cell.angle_alpha   90.00
_cell.angle_beta   90.00
_cell.angle_gamma   90.00
#
_symmetry.space_group_name_H-M   'P 1'
#
loop_
_entity.id
_entity.type
_entity.pdbx_description
1 polymer ?
#
loop_
_entity_poly.entity_id
_entity_poly.type
_entity_poly.pdbx_seq_one_letter_code
_entity_poly.pdbx_strand_id
1 'polypeptide(L)'
;MHSASAEWTGGGEMNGDDDGGEGDDLSETDSLFDGPMEEMDHKETAWKQDPARRSLPRPDSPDFVPGLLHWPSVTISPDLERQVVVDCLTAWFLNHPPNSHDPPLQGLASFLDTCSFNDVNQIMLFNRTDGASRPAPPTQSTAPAWLPCITNLLAYVSEALAPPVLDIRTWNVLFSSESPQDPENTANPSGRGLEPRPRRSRQAIINLYHPGEGISDHIDLLDRYDDGIVGVSFISGCVMRFRKPDHAQNRDPLSHQDPQYTNLYLPPRSVVAFVGDARYKWTHGIPPRRLDLVQDEFEPQTANQGGKSSWLDRQLRLSVTFRWLLPGADVVGSTEGSDIPSD
;
A
#
# COMPACT_ATOMS: atom_id res chain seq x y z
N MET A 1 68.89 -17.63 9.28
CA MET A 1 69.54 -16.67 10.18
C MET A 1 68.40 -15.97 10.91
N HIS A 2 68.22 -16.36 12.10
CA HIS A 2 68.10 -15.64 13.37
C HIS A 2 66.82 -14.81 13.49
N SER A 3 65.84 -15.27 14.24
CA SER A 3 65.58 -15.21 15.73
C SER A 3 65.15 -13.78 16.12
N ALA A 4 64.27 -13.51 17.01
CA ALA A 4 63.72 -14.17 18.17
C ALA A 4 62.45 -13.43 18.64
N SER A 5 61.55 -14.16 19.18
CA SER A 5 60.63 -14.03 20.30
C SER A 5 60.86 -12.91 21.33
N ALA A 6 59.77 -12.32 21.82
CA ALA A 6 59.63 -12.02 23.26
C ALA A 6 58.14 -11.89 23.63
N GLU A 7 57.71 -12.77 24.51
CA GLU A 7 56.52 -12.68 25.37
C GLU A 7 56.66 -11.56 26.39
N TRP A 8 55.53 -10.93 26.75
CA TRP A 8 55.39 -10.39 28.12
C TRP A 8 53.93 -10.47 28.61
N THR A 9 53.80 -11.06 29.77
CA THR A 9 52.63 -11.33 30.58
C THR A 9 52.37 -10.18 31.56
N GLY A 10 51.12 -10.05 32.00
CA GLY A 10 50.63 -9.30 33.18
C GLY A 10 49.40 -8.45 32.86
N GLY A 11 48.21 -8.71 33.24
CA GLY A 11 47.71 -8.91 34.60
C GLY A 11 47.07 -7.60 35.08
N GLY A 12 45.74 -7.50 35.16
CA GLY A 12 45.05 -6.36 35.77
C GLY A 12 43.54 -6.38 35.52
N GLU A 13 42.82 -7.02 36.44
CA GLU A 13 41.37 -6.88 36.60
C GLU A 13 41.03 -5.44 36.96
N MET A 14 40.00 -4.87 36.32
CA MET A 14 39.08 -3.88 36.95
C MET A 14 37.71 -3.96 36.31
N ASN A 15 36.74 -4.25 37.17
CA ASN A 15 35.30 -4.14 36.94
C ASN A 15 34.91 -2.70 36.55
N GLY A 16 34.08 -2.58 35.57
CA GLY A 16 33.37 -1.36 35.25
C GLY A 16 32.05 -1.75 34.55
N ASP A 17 31.01 -1.87 35.38
CA ASP A 17 29.63 -1.94 34.90
C ASP A 17 29.31 -0.62 34.16
N ASP A 18 29.22 -0.66 32.84
CA ASP A 18 28.69 0.41 32.05
C ASP A 18 27.41 -0.11 31.39
N ASP A 19 26.31 0.20 32.07
CA ASP A 19 24.93 -0.05 31.66
C ASP A 19 24.57 0.98 30.54
N GLY A 20 25.06 0.69 29.35
CA GLY A 20 24.72 1.43 28.14
C GLY A 20 23.33 1.02 27.63
N GLY A 21 22.29 1.71 28.09
CA GLY A 21 20.95 1.56 27.57
C GLY A 21 20.93 1.74 26.05
N GLU A 22 20.63 0.65 25.34
CA GLU A 22 20.23 0.67 23.95
C GLU A 22 18.92 1.46 23.86
N GLY A 23 19.03 2.72 23.46
CA GLY A 23 17.90 3.52 23.04
C GLY A 23 17.37 2.91 21.75
N ASP A 24 16.24 2.22 21.83
CA ASP A 24 15.44 1.83 20.68
C ASP A 24 15.03 3.11 19.94
N ASP A 25 15.79 3.42 18.91
CA ASP A 25 15.47 4.47 17.94
C ASP A 25 14.31 3.97 17.07
N LEU A 26 13.07 4.14 17.57
CA LEU A 26 11.82 3.83 16.85
C LEU A 26 11.52 4.86 15.76
N SER A 27 12.52 5.25 14.98
CA SER A 27 12.32 5.90 13.69
C SER A 27 12.35 4.85 12.57
N GLU A 28 11.62 3.74 12.70
CA GLU A 28 11.31 2.92 11.55
C GLU A 28 10.42 3.75 10.62
N THR A 29 11.06 4.38 9.65
CA THR A 29 10.38 4.88 8.46
C THR A 29 9.73 3.66 7.81
N ASP A 30 8.39 3.63 7.79
CA ASP A 30 7.53 2.59 7.17
C ASP A 30 7.69 2.60 5.63
N SER A 31 8.92 2.75 5.15
CA SER A 31 9.28 2.78 3.73
C SER A 31 9.54 1.36 3.26
N LEU A 32 8.47 0.70 2.78
CA LEU A 32 8.54 -0.61 2.15
C LEU A 32 9.04 -0.55 0.69
N PHE A 33 9.56 0.62 0.27
CA PHE A 33 10.08 0.77 -1.08
C PHE A 33 11.42 0.05 -1.24
N ASP A 34 11.42 -0.94 -2.12
CA ASP A 34 12.65 -1.48 -2.67
C ASP A 34 13.18 -0.47 -3.68
N GLY A 35 14.33 0.14 -3.40
CA GLY A 35 15.05 0.99 -4.34
C GLY A 35 15.40 0.23 -5.62
N PRO A 36 15.91 0.92 -6.66
CA PRO A 36 16.35 0.25 -7.87
C PRO A 36 17.41 -0.78 -7.50
N MET A 37 17.11 -2.06 -7.76
CA MET A 37 18.12 -3.11 -7.66
C MET A 37 19.31 -2.72 -8.54
N GLU A 38 20.54 -2.76 -7.97
CA GLU A 38 21.76 -2.66 -8.75
C GLU A 38 21.60 -3.52 -10.01
N GLU A 39 22.11 -3.03 -11.10
CA GLU A 39 21.96 -3.49 -12.50
C GLU A 39 22.28 -4.99 -12.69
N MET A 40 21.55 -5.86 -11.99
CA MET A 40 21.45 -7.29 -12.31
C MET A 40 20.68 -7.38 -13.63
N ASP A 41 21.27 -8.07 -14.59
CA ASP A 41 20.75 -8.26 -15.94
C ASP A 41 19.25 -8.60 -15.93
N HIS A 42 18.40 -7.55 -16.05
CA HIS A 42 16.95 -7.62 -16.01
C HIS A 42 16.37 -8.58 -17.09
N LYS A 43 17.16 -8.96 -18.08
CA LYS A 43 16.79 -9.92 -19.10
C LYS A 43 16.88 -11.35 -18.60
N GLU A 44 17.83 -11.66 -17.69
CA GLU A 44 18.05 -13.04 -17.23
C GLU A 44 16.96 -13.52 -16.26
N THR A 45 16.30 -12.61 -15.53
CA THR A 45 15.17 -12.96 -14.66
C THR A 45 13.80 -12.86 -15.33
N ALA A 46 13.71 -12.17 -16.46
CA ALA A 46 12.44 -11.93 -17.14
C ALA A 46 11.77 -13.24 -17.61
N TRP A 47 12.54 -14.20 -18.11
CA TRP A 47 12.01 -15.47 -18.65
C TRP A 47 11.43 -16.43 -17.58
N LYS A 48 11.66 -16.16 -16.30
CA LYS A 48 11.09 -16.95 -15.17
C LYS A 48 9.80 -16.36 -14.60
N GLN A 49 9.26 -15.31 -15.23
CA GLN A 49 8.03 -14.70 -14.74
C GLN A 49 6.80 -15.48 -15.20
N ASP A 50 5.90 -15.75 -14.27
CA ASP A 50 4.58 -16.23 -14.64
C ASP A 50 3.72 -15.05 -15.15
N PRO A 51 3.00 -15.25 -16.27
CA PRO A 51 2.17 -14.22 -16.83
C PRO A 51 1.10 -13.73 -15.85
N ALA A 52 1.03 -12.44 -15.64
CA ALA A 52 0.00 -11.84 -14.81
C ALA A 52 -1.36 -11.86 -15.49
N ARG A 53 -2.40 -12.14 -14.72
CA ARG A 53 -3.79 -12.12 -15.18
C ARG A 53 -4.31 -10.70 -15.29
N ARG A 54 -5.19 -10.44 -16.25
CA ARG A 54 -5.93 -9.17 -16.34
C ARG A 54 -7.24 -9.18 -15.56
N SER A 55 -7.72 -10.37 -15.18
CA SER A 55 -8.93 -10.57 -14.37
C SER A 55 -8.64 -11.50 -13.21
N LEU A 56 -9.46 -11.42 -12.19
CA LEU A 56 -9.35 -12.29 -11.02
C LEU A 56 -9.61 -13.75 -11.40
N PRO A 57 -8.89 -14.70 -10.77
CA PRO A 57 -9.18 -16.12 -10.87
C PRO A 57 -10.61 -16.45 -10.41
N ARG A 58 -11.19 -17.52 -10.91
CA ARG A 58 -12.49 -18.01 -10.43
C ARG A 58 -12.37 -18.53 -8.99
N PRO A 59 -13.47 -18.52 -8.19
CA PRO A 59 -13.44 -18.98 -6.81
C PRO A 59 -13.01 -20.43 -6.58
N ASP A 60 -13.13 -21.27 -7.61
CA ASP A 60 -12.69 -22.68 -7.62
C ASP A 60 -11.24 -22.87 -8.07
N SER A 61 -10.56 -21.80 -8.46
CA SER A 61 -9.15 -21.82 -8.86
C SER A 61 -8.21 -21.87 -7.65
N PRO A 62 -7.10 -22.65 -7.72
CA PRO A 62 -6.11 -22.70 -6.62
C PRO A 62 -5.43 -21.37 -6.33
N ASP A 63 -5.38 -20.48 -7.32
CA ASP A 63 -4.80 -19.12 -7.23
C ASP A 63 -5.84 -18.05 -6.89
N PHE A 64 -7.07 -18.45 -6.50
CA PHE A 64 -8.08 -17.50 -6.02
C PHE A 64 -7.70 -16.88 -4.66
N VAL A 65 -7.82 -15.57 -4.58
CA VAL A 65 -7.57 -14.79 -3.36
C VAL A 65 -8.90 -14.31 -2.80
N PRO A 66 -9.44 -14.94 -1.73
CA PRO A 66 -10.71 -14.53 -1.14
C PRO A 66 -10.65 -13.09 -0.64
N GLY A 67 -11.63 -12.27 -1.02
CA GLY A 67 -11.69 -10.86 -0.62
C GLY A 67 -10.85 -9.90 -1.46
N LEU A 68 -10.14 -10.38 -2.48
CA LEU A 68 -9.52 -9.54 -3.50
C LEU A 68 -10.56 -9.15 -4.55
N LEU A 69 -10.68 -7.86 -4.81
CA LEU A 69 -11.62 -7.27 -5.76
C LEU A 69 -10.84 -6.41 -6.77
N HIS A 70 -11.23 -6.45 -8.04
CA HIS A 70 -10.53 -5.73 -9.09
C HIS A 70 -11.48 -5.23 -10.18
N TRP A 71 -11.35 -3.95 -10.52
CA TRP A 71 -12.07 -3.28 -11.59
C TRP A 71 -11.06 -2.65 -12.55
N PRO A 72 -10.68 -3.37 -13.61
CA PRO A 72 -9.67 -2.92 -14.57
C PRO A 72 -10.13 -1.70 -15.38
N SER A 73 -11.42 -1.47 -15.45
CA SER A 73 -12.06 -0.42 -16.24
C SER A 73 -13.15 0.34 -15.48
N VAL A 74 -12.90 0.67 -14.19
CA VAL A 74 -13.72 1.71 -13.57
C VAL A 74 -13.51 2.97 -14.39
N THR A 75 -14.61 3.60 -14.81
CA THR A 75 -14.59 4.72 -15.76
C THR A 75 -14.04 6.00 -15.13
N ILE A 76 -12.85 5.95 -14.53
CA ILE A 76 -12.13 7.16 -14.13
C ILE A 76 -11.82 7.93 -15.41
N SER A 77 -12.41 9.12 -15.53
CA SER A 77 -12.23 9.92 -16.72
C SER A 77 -10.79 10.37 -16.88
N PRO A 78 -10.31 10.58 -18.11
CA PRO A 78 -8.98 11.16 -18.34
C PRO A 78 -8.80 12.52 -17.66
N ASP A 79 -9.86 13.30 -17.47
CA ASP A 79 -9.80 14.59 -16.78
C ASP A 79 -9.60 14.43 -15.29
N LEU A 80 -10.27 13.48 -14.65
CA LEU A 80 -10.04 13.17 -13.22
C LEU A 80 -8.65 12.60 -12.99
N GLU A 81 -8.19 11.69 -13.86
CA GLU A 81 -6.81 11.19 -13.83
C GLU A 81 -5.81 12.34 -13.92
N ARG A 82 -5.97 13.22 -14.93
CA ARG A 82 -5.09 14.37 -15.12
C ARG A 82 -5.08 15.27 -13.89
N GLN A 83 -6.23 15.58 -13.33
CA GLN A 83 -6.33 16.42 -12.13
C GLN A 83 -5.59 15.80 -10.96
N VAL A 84 -5.87 14.52 -10.65
CA VAL A 84 -5.20 13.81 -9.52
C VAL A 84 -3.69 13.77 -9.73
N VAL A 85 -3.23 13.42 -10.92
CA VAL A 85 -1.80 13.30 -11.22
C VAL A 85 -1.11 14.65 -11.13
N VAL A 86 -1.64 15.67 -11.80
CA VAL A 86 -1.02 17.02 -11.80
C VAL A 86 -0.99 17.59 -10.40
N ASP A 87 -2.09 17.53 -9.66
CA ASP A 87 -2.17 18.10 -8.32
C ASP A 87 -1.21 17.39 -7.35
N CYS A 88 -1.16 16.04 -7.38
CA CYS A 88 -0.27 15.27 -6.50
C CYS A 88 1.20 15.48 -6.85
N LEU A 89 1.57 15.42 -8.15
CA LEU A 89 2.95 15.61 -8.56
C LEU A 89 3.43 17.03 -8.21
N THR A 90 2.63 18.03 -8.51
CA THR A 90 2.97 19.44 -8.22
C THR A 90 3.12 19.69 -6.71
N ALA A 91 2.26 19.07 -5.89
CA ALA A 91 2.27 19.30 -4.45
C ALA A 91 3.49 18.67 -3.75
N TRP A 92 3.99 17.52 -4.24
CA TRP A 92 4.92 16.72 -3.43
C TRP A 92 6.13 16.13 -4.16
N PHE A 93 6.05 15.86 -5.47
CA PHE A 93 7.03 15.03 -6.16
C PHE A 93 7.91 15.79 -7.17
N LEU A 94 7.65 17.09 -7.38
CA LEU A 94 8.44 17.90 -8.31
C LEU A 94 9.43 18.80 -7.57
N ASN A 95 10.64 18.96 -8.14
CA ASN A 95 11.62 19.94 -7.69
C ASN A 95 11.10 21.37 -7.85
N HIS A 96 10.41 21.62 -8.96
CA HIS A 96 9.83 22.91 -9.30
C HIS A 96 8.41 22.70 -9.84
N PRO A 97 7.39 23.30 -9.20
CA PRO A 97 6.06 23.28 -9.77
C PRO A 97 6.06 24.08 -11.10
N PRO A 98 5.23 23.69 -12.09
CA PRO A 98 5.07 24.45 -13.33
C PRO A 98 4.76 25.90 -13.02
N ASN A 99 5.37 26.85 -13.76
CA ASN A 99 5.07 28.25 -13.57
C ASN A 99 3.64 28.57 -14.01
N SER A 100 2.94 29.40 -13.25
CA SER A 100 1.58 29.85 -13.59
C SER A 100 1.50 30.61 -14.92
N HIS A 101 2.63 30.99 -15.49
CA HIS A 101 2.76 31.69 -16.79
C HIS A 101 3.06 30.75 -17.96
N ASP A 102 3.31 29.46 -17.71
CA ASP A 102 3.52 28.51 -18.79
C ASP A 102 2.20 28.26 -19.52
N PRO A 103 2.22 28.12 -20.87
CA PRO A 103 1.02 27.84 -21.61
C PRO A 103 0.39 26.53 -21.10
N PRO A 104 -0.95 26.43 -21.02
CA PRO A 104 -1.62 25.24 -20.53
C PRO A 104 -1.18 24.03 -21.37
N LEU A 105 -0.51 23.08 -20.70
CA LEU A 105 0.01 21.88 -21.34
C LEU A 105 -1.15 21.05 -21.92
N GLN A 106 -1.05 20.71 -23.19
CA GLN A 106 -2.09 19.95 -23.90
C GLN A 106 -1.97 18.47 -23.54
N GLY A 107 -2.56 18.08 -22.40
CA GLY A 107 -2.65 16.68 -22.00
C GLY A 107 -1.64 16.25 -20.93
N LEU A 108 -1.90 15.07 -20.36
CA LEU A 108 -1.09 14.52 -19.26
C LEU A 108 0.33 14.17 -19.73
N ALA A 109 0.50 13.59 -20.91
CA ALA A 109 1.80 13.21 -21.44
C ALA A 109 2.74 14.41 -21.56
N SER A 110 2.25 15.52 -22.18
CA SER A 110 3.04 16.75 -22.31
C SER A 110 3.41 17.35 -20.94
N PHE A 111 2.57 17.22 -19.92
CA PHE A 111 2.91 17.62 -18.56
C PHE A 111 4.04 16.75 -18.00
N LEU A 112 3.94 15.43 -18.11
CA LEU A 112 4.96 14.50 -17.59
C LEU A 112 6.32 14.70 -18.24
N ASP A 113 6.37 15.04 -19.52
CA ASP A 113 7.62 15.33 -20.27
C ASP A 113 8.37 16.57 -19.72
N THR A 114 7.68 17.47 -19.03
CA THR A 114 8.27 18.67 -18.41
C THR A 114 8.65 18.49 -16.94
N CYS A 115 8.27 17.37 -16.32
CA CYS A 115 8.48 17.15 -14.90
C CYS A 115 9.95 16.87 -14.55
N SER A 116 10.42 17.55 -13.51
CA SER A 116 11.68 17.23 -12.83
C SER A 116 11.33 16.74 -11.42
N PHE A 117 11.53 15.46 -11.17
CA PHE A 117 11.15 14.81 -9.92
C PHE A 117 12.21 15.04 -8.83
N ASN A 118 11.73 15.13 -7.57
CA ASN A 118 12.57 15.09 -6.37
C ASN A 118 12.72 13.64 -5.88
N ASP A 119 13.39 13.43 -4.74
CA ASP A 119 13.65 12.11 -4.18
C ASP A 119 12.47 11.55 -3.35
N VAL A 120 11.35 12.26 -3.30
CA VAL A 120 10.14 11.80 -2.58
C VAL A 120 9.42 10.77 -3.43
N ASN A 121 9.15 9.60 -2.87
CA ASN A 121 8.43 8.51 -3.54
C ASN A 121 7.11 8.14 -2.85
N GLN A 122 6.88 8.65 -1.63
CA GLN A 122 5.67 8.36 -0.85
C GLN A 122 5.22 9.56 -0.02
N ILE A 123 3.91 9.80 0.02
CA ILE A 123 3.25 10.78 0.89
C ILE A 123 2.10 10.11 1.62
N MET A 124 2.02 10.33 2.94
CA MET A 124 0.93 9.84 3.78
C MET A 124 0.08 11.01 4.27
N LEU A 125 -1.21 10.96 4.00
CA LEU A 125 -2.18 11.97 4.39
C LEU A 125 -3.22 11.38 5.34
N PHE A 126 -3.52 12.08 6.43
CA PHE A 126 -4.52 11.65 7.41
C PHE A 126 -5.74 12.57 7.36
N ASN A 127 -6.92 11.99 7.18
CA ASN A 127 -8.17 12.73 7.31
C ASN A 127 -8.70 12.51 8.72
N ARG A 128 -8.66 13.56 9.55
CA ARG A 128 -9.30 13.55 10.87
C ARG A 128 -10.79 13.80 10.70
N THR A 129 -11.60 12.88 11.17
CA THR A 129 -13.03 13.16 11.34
C THR A 129 -13.18 14.08 12.54
N ASP A 130 -13.63 15.32 12.29
CA ASP A 130 -13.86 16.36 13.31
C ASP A 130 -14.96 15.96 14.30
N GLY A 131 -14.68 15.02 15.17
CA GLY A 131 -15.55 14.58 16.25
C GLY A 131 -14.92 14.72 17.64
N ALA A 132 -13.63 15.03 17.71
CA ALA A 132 -12.94 15.27 18.98
C ALA A 132 -12.88 16.77 19.27
N SER A 133 -13.76 17.25 20.12
CA SER A 133 -13.80 18.62 20.69
C SER A 133 -12.59 18.94 21.57
N ARG A 134 -11.40 18.54 21.19
CA ARG A 134 -10.17 18.90 21.89
C ARG A 134 -9.30 19.74 20.94
N PRO A 135 -9.10 21.03 21.21
CA PRO A 135 -8.18 21.84 20.42
C PRO A 135 -6.79 21.21 20.51
N ALA A 136 -6.19 20.93 19.35
CA ALA A 136 -4.83 20.43 19.28
C ALA A 136 -3.87 21.43 19.96
N PRO A 137 -2.89 20.97 20.76
CA PRO A 137 -1.88 21.85 21.31
C PRO A 137 -1.10 22.52 20.17
N PRO A 138 -0.67 23.78 20.33
CA PRO A 138 -0.11 24.62 19.26
C PRO A 138 1.25 24.17 18.71
N THR A 139 1.77 23.04 19.15
CA THR A 139 3.10 22.52 18.79
C THR A 139 3.07 21.25 17.92
N GLN A 140 1.89 20.73 17.53
CA GLN A 140 1.84 19.58 16.66
C GLN A 140 1.91 20.01 15.20
N SER A 141 2.93 19.50 14.49
CA SER A 141 3.03 19.52 13.03
C SER A 141 1.67 19.13 12.43
N THR A 142 1.03 20.09 11.75
CA THR A 142 -0.22 19.82 11.03
C THR A 142 0.13 18.89 9.88
N ALA A 143 -0.22 17.60 10.02
CA ALA A 143 -0.16 16.68 8.87
C ALA A 143 -0.90 17.33 7.69
N PRO A 144 -0.35 17.26 6.46
CA PRO A 144 -0.96 17.92 5.32
C PRO A 144 -2.40 17.43 5.14
N ALA A 145 -3.33 18.38 4.98
CA ALA A 145 -4.72 18.07 4.68
C ALA A 145 -4.83 17.40 3.30
N TRP A 146 -5.86 16.58 3.11
CA TRP A 146 -6.13 16.00 1.81
C TRP A 146 -6.33 17.09 0.77
N LEU A 147 -5.70 16.94 -0.40
CA LEU A 147 -6.03 17.76 -1.56
C LEU A 147 -7.48 17.50 -2.00
N PRO A 148 -8.17 18.50 -2.53
CA PRO A 148 -9.53 18.33 -3.05
C PRO A 148 -9.63 17.20 -4.09
N CYS A 149 -8.61 17.00 -4.93
CA CYS A 149 -8.58 15.95 -5.93
C CYS A 149 -8.60 14.54 -5.29
N ILE A 150 -7.96 14.34 -4.14
CA ILE A 150 -7.96 13.06 -3.40
C ILE A 150 -9.34 12.79 -2.79
N THR A 151 -9.99 13.82 -2.24
CA THR A 151 -11.36 13.70 -1.72
C THR A 151 -12.35 13.38 -2.86
N ASN A 152 -12.23 14.08 -3.98
CA ASN A 152 -13.08 13.87 -5.16
C ASN A 152 -12.86 12.46 -5.75
N LEU A 153 -11.61 11.98 -5.79
CA LEU A 153 -11.30 10.63 -6.24
C LEU A 153 -11.99 9.57 -5.39
N LEU A 154 -11.89 9.69 -4.06
CA LEU A 154 -12.54 8.75 -3.14
C LEU A 154 -14.06 8.76 -3.31
N ALA A 155 -14.67 9.95 -3.39
CA ALA A 155 -16.11 10.11 -3.60
C ALA A 155 -16.54 9.46 -4.92
N TYR A 156 -15.80 9.73 -6.00
CA TYR A 156 -16.05 9.16 -7.31
C TYR A 156 -15.99 7.63 -7.32
N VAL A 157 -14.93 7.05 -6.74
CA VAL A 157 -14.77 5.59 -6.68
C VAL A 157 -15.87 4.96 -5.81
N SER A 158 -16.22 5.59 -4.69
CA SER A 158 -17.30 5.15 -3.82
C SER A 158 -18.66 5.12 -4.53
N GLU A 159 -18.96 6.14 -5.32
CA GLU A 159 -20.20 6.22 -6.12
C GLU A 159 -20.21 5.20 -7.26
N ALA A 160 -19.10 5.10 -8.01
CA ALA A 160 -18.98 4.16 -9.13
C ALA A 160 -19.10 2.69 -8.69
N LEU A 161 -18.69 2.37 -7.45
CA LEU A 161 -18.76 1.02 -6.88
C LEU A 161 -19.97 0.82 -5.94
N ALA A 162 -20.89 1.78 -5.86
CA ALA A 162 -22.09 1.66 -5.05
C ALA A 162 -22.97 0.49 -5.53
N PRO A 163 -23.85 -0.04 -4.66
CA PRO A 163 -24.82 -1.07 -5.06
C PRO A 163 -25.61 -0.66 -6.31
N PRO A 164 -25.81 -1.54 -7.29
CA PRO A 164 -25.61 -3.00 -7.23
C PRO A 164 -24.20 -3.50 -7.65
N VAL A 165 -23.24 -2.61 -7.94
CA VAL A 165 -21.88 -3.01 -8.39
C VAL A 165 -21.19 -3.83 -7.28
N LEU A 166 -21.21 -3.31 -6.06
CA LEU A 166 -20.85 -4.04 -4.86
C LEU A 166 -22.09 -4.38 -4.04
N ASP A 167 -22.05 -5.47 -3.29
CA ASP A 167 -23.03 -5.68 -2.23
C ASP A 167 -22.83 -4.66 -1.11
N ILE A 168 -23.90 -4.35 -0.40
CA ILE A 168 -23.91 -3.27 0.60
C ILE A 168 -22.95 -3.52 1.76
N ARG A 169 -22.66 -4.78 2.12
CA ARG A 169 -21.76 -5.11 3.23
C ARG A 169 -20.32 -4.80 2.83
N THR A 170 -19.91 -5.26 1.68
CA THR A 170 -18.57 -4.97 1.12
C THR A 170 -18.41 -3.48 0.87
N TRP A 171 -19.43 -2.80 0.34
CA TRP A 171 -19.39 -1.36 0.16
C TRP A 171 -19.21 -0.60 1.48
N ASN A 172 -19.91 -1.01 2.54
CA ASN A 172 -19.78 -0.43 3.88
C ASN A 172 -18.38 -0.62 4.47
N VAL A 173 -17.77 -1.80 4.27
CA VAL A 173 -16.39 -2.05 4.71
C VAL A 173 -15.43 -1.09 4.01
N LEU A 174 -15.57 -0.90 2.71
CA LEU A 174 -14.66 -0.08 1.91
C LEU A 174 -14.89 1.42 2.07
N PHE A 175 -16.14 1.89 2.19
CA PHE A 175 -16.45 3.30 2.01
C PHE A 175 -17.22 3.96 3.17
N SER A 176 -17.95 3.21 4.02
CA SER A 176 -18.69 3.81 5.13
C SER A 176 -17.74 4.37 6.19
N SER A 177 -17.96 5.63 6.57
CA SER A 177 -17.24 6.24 7.71
C SER A 177 -17.73 5.72 9.07
N GLU A 178 -18.84 4.99 9.12
CA GLU A 178 -19.30 4.34 10.33
C GLU A 178 -18.65 2.98 10.49
N SER A 179 -18.21 2.65 11.71
CA SER A 179 -17.67 1.32 11.99
C SER A 179 -18.69 0.23 11.65
N PRO A 180 -18.29 -0.88 10.98
CA PRO A 180 -19.17 -2.02 10.72
C PRO A 180 -19.82 -2.52 12.01
N GLN A 181 -21.06 -2.96 11.92
CA GLN A 181 -21.70 -3.58 13.09
C GLN A 181 -21.05 -4.92 13.39
N ASP A 182 -20.65 -5.10 14.63
CA ASP A 182 -20.43 -6.43 15.17
C ASP A 182 -21.83 -7.11 15.25
N PRO A 183 -22.07 -8.18 14.50
CA PRO A 183 -23.38 -8.84 14.50
C PRO A 183 -23.80 -9.34 15.89
N GLU A 184 -22.84 -9.55 16.80
CA GLU A 184 -23.10 -9.98 18.17
C GLU A 184 -23.54 -8.83 19.09
N ASN A 185 -23.30 -7.57 18.73
CA ASN A 185 -23.61 -6.40 19.55
C ASN A 185 -24.96 -5.73 19.21
N THR A 186 -25.79 -6.36 18.37
CA THR A 186 -27.15 -5.87 18.04
C THR A 186 -28.17 -6.11 19.13
N ALA A 187 -27.84 -6.87 20.15
CA ALA A 187 -28.73 -7.20 21.28
C ALA A 187 -28.42 -6.34 22.53
N ASN A 188 -28.74 -5.05 22.47
CA ASN A 188 -28.85 -4.28 23.70
C ASN A 188 -30.33 -4.21 24.10
N PRO A 189 -30.81 -5.07 25.01
CA PRO A 189 -32.24 -5.14 25.37
C PRO A 189 -32.71 -3.97 26.25
N SER A 190 -31.85 -3.01 26.57
CA SER A 190 -32.15 -1.97 27.56
C SER A 190 -32.62 -0.64 26.98
N GLY A 191 -32.98 -0.52 25.69
CA GLY A 191 -33.70 0.66 25.16
C GLY A 191 -33.08 2.04 25.41
N ARG A 192 -31.82 2.12 25.83
CA ARG A 192 -31.09 3.37 25.93
C ARG A 192 -30.63 3.78 24.54
N GLY A 193 -30.86 5.02 24.20
CA GLY A 193 -30.59 5.61 22.88
C GLY A 193 -29.28 5.09 22.27
N LEU A 194 -29.35 4.79 20.98
CA LEU A 194 -28.19 4.38 20.20
C LEU A 194 -27.10 5.45 20.36
N GLU A 195 -26.03 5.11 21.10
CA GLU A 195 -24.84 5.95 21.11
C GLU A 195 -24.34 6.14 19.66
N PRO A 196 -23.96 7.34 19.29
CA PRO A 196 -23.42 7.60 17.95
C PRO A 196 -22.23 6.64 17.71
N ARG A 197 -22.27 5.92 16.60
CA ARG A 197 -21.16 5.04 16.24
C ARG A 197 -19.87 5.85 16.08
N PRO A 198 -18.74 5.33 16.56
CA PRO A 198 -17.46 5.99 16.32
C PRO A 198 -17.20 6.06 14.81
N ARG A 199 -16.85 7.25 14.34
CA ARG A 199 -16.44 7.44 12.96
C ARG A 199 -15.01 6.97 12.79
N ARG A 200 -14.76 6.24 11.71
CA ARG A 200 -13.41 5.79 11.34
C ARG A 200 -12.64 6.92 10.69
N SER A 201 -11.40 7.13 11.10
CA SER A 201 -10.46 8.00 10.42
C SER A 201 -9.86 7.29 9.20
N ARG A 202 -9.46 8.04 8.19
CA ARG A 202 -8.91 7.47 6.95
C ARG A 202 -7.55 8.03 6.64
N GLN A 203 -6.66 7.16 6.18
CA GLN A 203 -5.38 7.53 5.58
C GLN A 203 -5.47 7.42 4.06
N ALA A 204 -4.83 8.34 3.34
CA ALA A 204 -4.50 8.21 1.93
C ALA A 204 -2.98 8.15 1.80
N ILE A 205 -2.47 7.15 1.05
CA ILE A 205 -1.06 7.05 0.69
C ILE A 205 -0.95 7.29 -0.80
N ILE A 206 -0.07 8.19 -1.18
CA ILE A 206 0.25 8.49 -2.56
C ILE A 206 1.68 7.99 -2.80
N ASN A 207 1.82 6.99 -3.66
CA ASN A 207 3.11 6.42 -4.05
C ASN A 207 3.42 6.74 -5.50
N LEU A 208 4.65 7.19 -5.74
CA LEU A 208 5.20 7.41 -7.08
C LEU A 208 6.29 6.34 -7.33
N TYR A 209 6.13 5.57 -8.39
CA TYR A 209 7.08 4.53 -8.80
C TYR A 209 7.71 4.91 -10.13
N HIS A 210 9.04 4.95 -10.16
CA HIS A 210 9.79 5.01 -11.40
C HIS A 210 9.96 3.61 -12.03
N PRO A 211 10.28 3.52 -13.33
CA PRO A 211 10.56 2.23 -13.97
C PRO A 211 11.68 1.47 -13.24
N GLY A 212 11.39 0.27 -12.77
CA GLY A 212 12.32 -0.56 -12.00
C GLY A 212 12.04 -0.61 -10.51
N GLU A 213 11.28 0.34 -9.97
CA GLU A 213 10.92 0.37 -8.56
C GLU A 213 9.75 -0.57 -8.23
N GLY A 214 9.65 -0.94 -6.96
CA GLY A 214 8.63 -1.82 -6.44
C GLY A 214 8.33 -1.55 -4.97
N ILE A 215 7.59 -2.48 -4.38
CA ILE A 215 7.32 -2.53 -2.95
C ILE A 215 7.33 -3.99 -2.52
N SER A 216 8.03 -4.30 -1.44
CA SER A 216 8.15 -5.65 -0.90
C SER A 216 6.80 -6.28 -0.59
N ASP A 217 6.72 -7.62 -0.63
CA ASP A 217 5.52 -8.36 -0.26
C ASP A 217 5.24 -8.16 1.25
N HIS A 218 4.12 -7.53 1.60
CA HIS A 218 3.74 -7.23 2.97
C HIS A 218 2.24 -7.39 3.20
N ILE A 219 1.86 -7.46 4.47
CA ILE A 219 0.49 -7.24 4.94
C ILE A 219 0.51 -5.89 5.66
N ASP A 220 -0.44 -5.01 5.35
CA ASP A 220 -0.57 -3.75 6.11
C ASP A 220 -0.73 -4.03 7.60
N LEU A 221 -0.12 -3.20 8.46
CA LEU A 221 -0.09 -3.38 9.90
C LEU A 221 -1.49 -3.71 10.47
N LEU A 222 -1.57 -4.86 11.15
CA LEU A 222 -2.83 -5.42 11.64
C LEU A 222 -3.36 -4.70 12.89
N ASP A 223 -2.47 -4.06 13.62
CA ASP A 223 -2.73 -3.27 14.82
C ASP A 223 -3.02 -1.79 14.54
N ARG A 224 -2.83 -1.36 13.30
CA ARG A 224 -3.00 0.05 12.89
C ARG A 224 -4.16 0.28 11.93
N TYR A 225 -4.40 -0.65 11.02
CA TYR A 225 -5.38 -0.47 9.94
C TYR A 225 -6.50 -1.51 10.02
N ASP A 226 -7.73 -1.01 9.87
CA ASP A 226 -8.95 -1.80 9.83
C ASP A 226 -9.14 -2.50 8.48
N ASP A 227 -10.23 -3.25 8.32
CA ASP A 227 -10.61 -3.88 7.07
C ASP A 227 -11.00 -2.84 6.00
N GLY A 228 -10.74 -3.18 4.76
CA GLY A 228 -11.11 -2.35 3.61
C GLY A 228 -10.00 -1.41 3.14
N ILE A 229 -9.19 -1.89 2.19
CA ILE A 229 -8.19 -1.11 1.48
C ILE A 229 -8.65 -0.90 0.04
N VAL A 230 -8.49 0.31 -0.49
CA VAL A 230 -8.82 0.66 -1.88
C VAL A 230 -7.61 1.30 -2.53
N GLY A 231 -7.08 0.71 -3.58
CA GLY A 231 -5.97 1.23 -4.38
C GLY A 231 -6.42 1.66 -5.77
N VAL A 232 -5.95 2.81 -6.24
CA VAL A 232 -6.20 3.34 -7.59
C VAL A 232 -4.88 3.57 -8.29
N SER A 233 -4.76 3.09 -9.53
CA SER A 233 -3.55 3.23 -10.37
C SER A 233 -3.72 4.33 -11.40
N PHE A 234 -2.68 5.13 -11.64
CA PHE A 234 -2.65 6.22 -12.61
C PHE A 234 -1.38 6.19 -13.46
N ILE A 235 -1.41 6.82 -14.63
CA ILE A 235 -0.34 7.00 -15.62
C ILE A 235 -0.02 5.69 -16.33
N SER A 236 0.52 4.69 -15.61
CA SER A 236 0.84 3.38 -16.18
C SER A 236 0.35 2.23 -15.31
N GLY A 237 0.35 1.04 -15.87
CA GLY A 237 0.02 -0.19 -15.14
C GLY A 237 1.25 -0.84 -14.52
N CYS A 238 0.98 -1.79 -13.62
CA CYS A 238 1.99 -2.68 -13.06
C CYS A 238 1.39 -4.03 -12.72
N VAL A 239 2.23 -5.03 -12.51
CA VAL A 239 1.82 -6.29 -11.90
C VAL A 239 1.95 -6.19 -10.39
N MET A 240 0.86 -6.47 -9.69
CA MET A 240 0.84 -6.68 -8.24
C MET A 240 0.76 -8.18 -7.97
N ARG A 241 1.61 -8.65 -7.05
CA ARG A 241 1.66 -10.03 -6.61
C ARG A 241 0.95 -10.17 -5.28
N PHE A 242 0.08 -11.16 -5.19
CA PHE A 242 -0.56 -11.60 -3.95
C PHE A 242 0.00 -12.96 -3.59
N ARG A 243 0.48 -13.13 -2.37
CA ARG A 243 1.08 -14.38 -1.91
C ARG A 243 0.51 -14.75 -0.55
N LYS A 244 0.13 -16.02 -0.40
CA LYS A 244 -0.24 -16.54 0.91
C LYS A 244 1.03 -16.87 1.68
N PRO A 245 1.27 -16.26 2.85
CA PRO A 245 2.43 -16.59 3.67
C PRO A 245 2.40 -18.07 4.06
N ASP A 246 3.52 -18.75 3.93
CA ASP A 246 3.66 -20.11 4.43
C ASP A 246 3.69 -20.08 5.96
N HIS A 247 2.71 -20.68 6.58
CA HIS A 247 2.81 -20.98 8.02
C HIS A 247 3.87 -22.09 8.20
N ALA A 248 5.09 -21.70 8.46
CA ALA A 248 6.25 -22.58 8.59
C ALA A 248 6.09 -23.70 9.65
N GLN A 249 5.05 -23.64 10.50
CA GLN A 249 4.81 -24.59 11.59
C GLN A 249 4.12 -25.89 11.18
N ASN A 250 3.59 -26.01 9.94
CA ASN A 250 2.87 -27.19 9.48
C ASN A 250 3.35 -27.72 8.11
N ARG A 251 4.57 -27.41 7.70
CA ARG A 251 5.12 -28.02 6.50
C ARG A 251 5.45 -29.47 6.77
N ASP A 252 4.76 -30.38 6.10
CA ASP A 252 5.32 -31.70 5.82
C ASP A 252 6.58 -31.47 4.98
N PRO A 253 7.79 -31.86 5.47
CA PRO A 253 9.04 -31.68 4.71
C PRO A 253 9.04 -32.34 3.33
N LEU A 254 8.06 -33.20 3.05
CA LEU A 254 7.89 -33.93 1.80
C LEU A 254 6.84 -33.30 0.89
N SER A 255 6.09 -32.29 1.33
CA SER A 255 5.14 -31.59 0.48
C SER A 255 5.85 -30.53 -0.35
N HIS A 256 6.10 -30.80 -1.61
CA HIS A 256 6.58 -29.85 -2.62
C HIS A 256 5.44 -28.93 -3.13
N GLN A 257 4.56 -28.45 -2.25
CA GLN A 257 3.57 -27.47 -2.67
C GLN A 257 4.24 -26.12 -2.81
N ASP A 258 4.25 -25.62 -4.05
CA ASP A 258 4.70 -24.26 -4.35
C ASP A 258 3.83 -23.24 -3.57
N PRO A 259 4.43 -22.14 -3.10
CA PRO A 259 3.66 -21.12 -2.39
C PRO A 259 2.52 -20.61 -3.28
N GLN A 260 1.32 -20.58 -2.72
CA GLN A 260 0.14 -20.07 -3.42
C GLN A 260 0.31 -18.59 -3.70
N TYR A 261 0.29 -18.17 -4.95
CA TYR A 261 0.36 -16.77 -5.34
C TYR A 261 -0.48 -16.48 -6.58
N THR A 262 -0.84 -15.20 -6.73
CA THR A 262 -1.55 -14.66 -7.89
C THR A 262 -0.87 -13.40 -8.34
N ASN A 263 -0.50 -13.31 -9.62
CA ASN A 263 -0.04 -12.10 -10.26
C ASN A 263 -1.23 -11.44 -10.99
N LEU A 264 -1.56 -10.21 -10.59
CA LEU A 264 -2.65 -9.42 -11.16
C LEU A 264 -2.10 -8.17 -11.82
N TYR A 265 -2.42 -7.96 -13.10
CA TYR A 265 -2.10 -6.72 -13.78
C TYR A 265 -3.11 -5.65 -13.43
N LEU A 266 -2.62 -4.53 -12.94
CA LEU A 266 -3.37 -3.32 -12.62
C LEU A 266 -3.15 -2.29 -13.72
N PRO A 267 -4.05 -2.16 -14.70
CA PRO A 267 -3.92 -1.13 -15.74
C PRO A 267 -4.08 0.29 -15.17
N PRO A 268 -3.67 1.33 -15.91
CA PRO A 268 -3.97 2.71 -15.50
C PRO A 268 -5.48 2.91 -15.36
N ARG A 269 -5.89 3.72 -14.38
CA ARG A 269 -7.28 4.00 -14.00
C ARG A 269 -8.07 2.79 -13.49
N SER A 270 -7.37 1.71 -13.11
CA SER A 270 -7.99 0.58 -12.43
C SER A 270 -8.13 0.83 -10.94
N VAL A 271 -9.11 0.14 -10.34
CA VAL A 271 -9.30 0.06 -8.89
C VAL A 271 -9.10 -1.37 -8.42
N VAL A 272 -8.35 -1.54 -7.36
CA VAL A 272 -8.20 -2.81 -6.64
C VAL A 272 -8.63 -2.59 -5.19
N ALA A 273 -9.28 -3.59 -4.58
CA ALA A 273 -9.62 -3.51 -3.17
C ALA A 273 -9.37 -4.84 -2.46
N PHE A 274 -9.04 -4.75 -1.18
CA PHE A 274 -8.76 -5.88 -0.30
C PHE A 274 -9.69 -5.85 0.89
N VAL A 275 -10.43 -6.95 1.10
CA VAL A 275 -11.27 -7.15 2.28
C VAL A 275 -11.06 -8.55 2.86
N GLY A 276 -11.31 -8.73 4.14
CA GLY A 276 -11.25 -10.04 4.79
C GLY A 276 -9.91 -10.75 4.56
N ASP A 277 -9.94 -11.97 3.99
CA ASP A 277 -8.72 -12.77 3.82
C ASP A 277 -7.63 -12.08 2.99
N ALA A 278 -8.00 -11.39 1.91
CA ALA A 278 -7.05 -10.63 1.09
C ALA A 278 -6.35 -9.53 1.89
N ARG A 279 -7.06 -8.92 2.87
CA ARG A 279 -6.52 -7.88 3.74
C ARG A 279 -5.64 -8.44 4.85
N TYR A 280 -6.03 -9.57 5.46
CA TYR A 280 -5.43 -10.03 6.71
C TYR A 280 -4.51 -11.23 6.58
N LYS A 281 -4.62 -12.02 5.49
CA LYS A 281 -3.94 -13.31 5.34
C LYS A 281 -3.07 -13.43 4.11
N TRP A 282 -3.12 -12.44 3.21
CA TRP A 282 -2.31 -12.42 1.99
C TRP A 282 -1.39 -11.23 1.98
N THR A 283 -0.13 -11.47 1.66
CA THR A 283 0.79 -10.38 1.34
C THR A 283 0.46 -9.84 -0.05
N HIS A 284 0.74 -8.56 -0.23
CA HIS A 284 0.71 -7.93 -1.54
C HIS A 284 2.00 -7.12 -1.75
N GLY A 285 2.46 -7.06 -2.99
CA GLY A 285 3.68 -6.36 -3.35
C GLY A 285 3.77 -6.10 -4.85
N ILE A 286 4.71 -5.25 -5.23
CA ILE A 286 5.02 -4.94 -6.63
C ILE A 286 6.49 -5.29 -6.83
N PRO A 287 6.82 -6.40 -7.53
CA PRO A 287 8.20 -6.78 -7.75
C PRO A 287 8.99 -5.65 -8.44
N PRO A 288 10.21 -5.29 -7.98
CA PRO A 288 11.04 -4.27 -8.62
C PRO A 288 11.57 -4.80 -9.96
N ARG A 289 11.05 -4.27 -11.08
CA ARG A 289 11.43 -4.69 -12.44
C ARG A 289 10.94 -3.71 -13.49
N ARG A 290 11.57 -3.71 -14.65
CA ARG A 290 11.25 -2.79 -15.75
C ARG A 290 10.22 -3.34 -16.74
N LEU A 291 9.99 -4.65 -16.75
CA LEU A 291 9.10 -5.35 -17.68
C LEU A 291 8.13 -6.24 -16.92
N ASP A 292 6.88 -6.21 -17.28
CA ASP A 292 5.84 -7.11 -16.79
C ASP A 292 5.37 -8.05 -17.89
N LEU A 293 5.33 -9.35 -17.61
CA LEU A 293 4.70 -10.34 -18.48
C LEU A 293 3.21 -10.41 -18.15
N VAL A 294 2.34 -10.13 -19.12
CA VAL A 294 0.89 -10.03 -18.93
C VAL A 294 0.15 -10.86 -19.98
N GLN A 295 -0.88 -11.59 -19.57
CA GLN A 295 -1.73 -12.36 -20.47
C GLN A 295 -2.46 -11.42 -21.45
N ASP A 296 -2.57 -11.85 -22.73
CA ASP A 296 -3.31 -11.09 -23.73
C ASP A 296 -4.83 -11.19 -23.50
N GLU A 297 -5.58 -10.14 -23.86
CA GLU A 297 -7.02 -10.00 -23.54
C GLU A 297 -7.94 -10.94 -24.32
N PHE A 298 -7.51 -11.44 -25.48
CA PHE A 298 -8.40 -11.98 -26.49
C PHE A 298 -8.28 -13.49 -26.79
N GLU A 299 -7.53 -14.24 -26.02
CA GLU A 299 -7.49 -15.68 -26.22
C GLU A 299 -8.44 -16.40 -25.25
N PRO A 300 -9.56 -17.00 -25.74
CA PRO A 300 -10.34 -17.90 -24.91
C PRO A 300 -9.41 -19.03 -24.47
N GLN A 301 -9.33 -19.26 -23.17
CA GLN A 301 -8.56 -20.37 -22.60
C GLN A 301 -9.19 -21.69 -23.08
N THR A 302 -8.78 -22.17 -24.25
CA THR A 302 -8.97 -23.57 -24.62
C THR A 302 -7.99 -24.37 -23.79
N ALA A 303 -8.50 -25.38 -23.11
CA ALA A 303 -7.85 -26.13 -22.01
C ALA A 303 -6.45 -26.75 -22.35
N ASN A 304 -5.91 -26.58 -23.55
CA ASN A 304 -4.66 -27.18 -24.01
C ASN A 304 -3.67 -26.23 -24.72
N GLN A 305 -3.94 -24.92 -24.77
CA GLN A 305 -2.97 -23.98 -25.33
C GLN A 305 -2.79 -22.85 -24.29
N GLY A 306 -1.60 -22.73 -23.73
CA GLY A 306 -1.23 -21.60 -22.87
C GLY A 306 -1.54 -20.31 -23.62
N GLY A 307 -2.36 -19.43 -23.01
CA GLY A 307 -2.74 -18.14 -23.60
C GLY A 307 -1.49 -17.34 -23.98
N LYS A 308 -1.59 -16.56 -25.05
CA LYS A 308 -0.51 -15.64 -25.43
C LYS A 308 -0.29 -14.64 -24.31
N SER A 309 0.95 -14.18 -24.16
CA SER A 309 1.35 -13.19 -23.18
C SER A 309 2.31 -12.20 -23.83
N SER A 310 2.20 -10.95 -23.43
CA SER A 310 3.02 -9.86 -23.95
C SER A 310 3.83 -9.22 -22.83
N TRP A 311 5.05 -8.79 -23.16
CA TRP A 311 5.88 -7.98 -22.30
C TRP A 311 5.45 -6.53 -22.38
N LEU A 312 5.18 -5.92 -21.22
CA LEU A 312 4.81 -4.52 -21.08
C LEU A 312 5.92 -3.77 -20.32
N ASP A 313 6.41 -2.69 -20.91
CA ASP A 313 7.34 -1.79 -20.25
C ASP A 313 6.64 -1.03 -19.12
N ARG A 314 7.26 -1.02 -17.94
CA ARG A 314 6.83 -0.13 -16.86
C ARG A 314 7.26 1.29 -17.15
N GLN A 315 6.31 2.19 -17.02
CA GLN A 315 6.53 3.63 -17.06
C GLN A 315 6.34 4.22 -15.65
N LEU A 316 6.44 5.53 -15.52
CA LEU A 316 6.09 6.22 -14.29
C LEU A 316 4.66 5.82 -13.87
N ARG A 317 4.48 5.48 -12.61
CA ARG A 317 3.16 5.09 -12.05
C ARG A 317 2.89 5.87 -10.77
N LEU A 318 1.75 6.53 -10.71
CA LEU A 318 1.20 7.07 -9.47
C LEU A 318 0.12 6.12 -8.95
N SER A 319 0.11 5.87 -7.64
CA SER A 319 -1.02 5.18 -7.00
C SER A 319 -1.53 5.97 -5.80
N VAL A 320 -2.83 5.89 -5.58
CA VAL A 320 -3.49 6.43 -4.39
C VAL A 320 -4.15 5.26 -3.67
N THR A 321 -3.76 5.01 -2.42
CA THR A 321 -4.30 3.94 -1.58
C THR A 321 -5.02 4.54 -0.40
N PHE A 322 -6.27 4.13 -0.17
CA PHE A 322 -7.10 4.54 0.95
C PHE A 322 -7.23 3.40 1.96
N ARG A 323 -6.95 3.69 3.24
CA ARG A 323 -7.04 2.73 4.35
C ARG A 323 -7.84 3.32 5.50
N TRP A 324 -8.58 2.50 6.22
CA TRP A 324 -9.19 2.89 7.48
C TRP A 324 -8.19 2.71 8.62
N LEU A 325 -8.17 3.67 9.55
CA LEU A 325 -7.41 3.58 10.78
C LEU A 325 -8.27 2.91 11.86
N LEU A 326 -7.65 2.06 12.66
CA LEU A 326 -8.25 1.58 13.90
C LEU A 326 -8.46 2.74 14.89
N PRO A 327 -9.44 2.66 15.79
CA PRO A 327 -9.63 3.68 16.81
C PRO A 327 -8.35 3.93 17.62
N GLY A 328 -7.91 5.20 17.69
CA GLY A 328 -6.70 5.60 18.38
C GLY A 328 -5.40 5.51 17.56
N ALA A 329 -5.41 4.88 16.39
CA ALA A 329 -4.22 4.77 15.53
C ALA A 329 -3.91 6.07 14.74
N ASP A 330 -4.75 7.09 14.84
CA ASP A 330 -4.58 8.41 14.25
C ASP A 330 -3.69 9.35 15.10
N VAL A 331 -3.29 8.90 16.29
CA VAL A 331 -2.41 9.64 17.19
C VAL A 331 -0.97 9.20 16.96
N VAL A 332 -0.22 9.94 16.15
CA VAL A 332 1.22 9.77 16.02
C VAL A 332 1.89 10.53 17.16
N GLY A 333 2.47 9.79 18.11
CA GLY A 333 3.38 10.30 19.13
C GLY A 333 2.68 10.94 20.34
N SER A 334 2.37 10.11 21.33
CA SER A 334 2.54 10.40 22.75
C SER A 334 2.74 9.08 23.49
N THR A 335 3.96 8.67 23.69
CA THR A 335 4.30 7.86 24.86
C THR A 335 4.04 8.73 26.07
N GLU A 336 2.81 8.73 26.58
CA GLU A 336 2.57 9.18 27.94
C GLU A 336 3.28 8.15 28.83
N GLY A 337 4.43 8.59 29.38
CA GLY A 337 5.06 7.87 30.47
C GLY A 337 4.02 7.62 31.56
N SER A 338 3.79 6.38 31.88
CA SER A 338 3.04 5.98 33.06
C SER A 338 3.80 6.46 34.28
N ASP A 339 3.47 7.67 34.75
CA ASP A 339 3.77 8.07 36.12
C ASP A 339 2.99 7.15 37.06
N ILE A 340 3.67 6.12 37.51
CA ILE A 340 3.22 5.32 38.66
C ILE A 340 3.51 6.20 39.88
N PRO A 341 2.52 6.65 40.66
CA PRO A 341 2.78 7.29 41.91
C PRO A 341 3.39 6.25 42.86
N SER A 342 4.61 6.49 43.30
CA SER A 342 5.22 5.76 44.42
C SER A 342 4.59 6.26 45.72
N ASP A 343 3.78 5.41 46.36
CA ASP A 343 3.44 5.48 47.77
C ASP A 343 4.59 4.87 48.62
#